data_1a1cd333679efdb763a13ddcd7e0c58b
#
_entry.id   1a1cd333679efdb763a13ddcd7e0c58b
#
_cell.length_a   1.000
_cell.length_b   1.000
_cell.length_c   1.000
_cell.angle_alpha   90.00
_cell.angle_beta   90.00
_cell.angle_gamma   90.00
#
_symmetry.space_group_name_H-M   'P 1'
#
loop_
_entity.id
_entity.type
_entity.pdbx_description
1 polymer ?
#
loop_
_entity_poly.entity_id
_entity_poly.type
_entity_poly.pdbx_seq_one_letter_code
_entity_poly.pdbx_strand_id
1 'polypeptide(L)'
;MLISLFLITSSVMFGAVPVTGTESPVSGTGTVLEVGPGDRLVNGAIAVVVPPPGYGVWGEAILDDGRTAVLGVETGADGSVTVSSWGGADEVGLMALPTAPPDCDDDAHSTLAFTWDTTFKWYFNARNTPSGLNKKAVEGALRNAIRNNTHSLNACDLADQVTASASYRGRLRRKLQITPDGVCKGSGDGRSVTAFGRLPSTSLGIACIWYRKGAATESDVRLNKAQSWTVKVPDPCIDRWSIEAVATHERGHTFGLGHVDETLHGNLTMSPRINGPCQKSEASLGRGDVLALRSLY
;
A
#
# COMPACT_ATOMS: atom_id res chain seq x y z
N MET A 1 -5.41 -33.27 -41.03
CA MET A 1 -6.36 -32.53 -40.21
C MET A 1 -5.54 -31.74 -39.22
N LEU A 2 -5.11 -30.52 -39.63
CA LEU A 2 -4.30 -29.61 -38.80
C LEU A 2 -5.25 -28.81 -37.95
N ILE A 3 -5.07 -28.87 -36.62
CA ILE A 3 -5.75 -28.01 -35.66
C ILE A 3 -4.81 -26.85 -35.39
N SER A 4 -5.18 -25.68 -35.91
CA SER A 4 -4.51 -24.40 -35.59
C SER A 4 -4.96 -23.95 -34.20
N LEU A 5 -4.01 -23.83 -33.30
CA LEU A 5 -4.19 -23.24 -31.96
C LEU A 5 -4.12 -21.73 -32.11
N PHE A 6 -5.26 -21.04 -31.99
CA PHE A 6 -5.29 -19.57 -31.89
C PHE A 6 -4.97 -19.16 -30.45
N LEU A 7 -3.83 -18.51 -30.27
CA LEU A 7 -3.55 -17.73 -29.05
C LEU A 7 -4.41 -16.46 -29.09
N ILE A 8 -5.40 -16.38 -28.21
CA ILE A 8 -6.17 -15.16 -28.00
C ILE A 8 -5.47 -14.37 -26.88
N THR A 9 -4.80 -13.28 -27.26
CA THR A 9 -4.30 -12.29 -26.30
C THR A 9 -5.44 -11.36 -25.93
N SER A 10 -5.89 -11.46 -24.67
CA SER A 10 -6.96 -10.62 -24.14
C SER A 10 -6.36 -9.33 -23.55
N SER A 11 -6.79 -8.20 -24.07
CA SER A 11 -6.45 -6.86 -23.58
C SER A 11 -7.63 -6.26 -22.82
N VAL A 12 -7.42 -5.72 -21.62
CA VAL A 12 -8.45 -5.14 -20.73
C VAL A 12 -8.54 -3.63 -20.95
N MET A 13 -9.74 -3.09 -21.20
CA MET A 13 -9.99 -1.66 -21.25
C MET A 13 -10.16 -1.10 -19.83
N PHE A 14 -9.38 -0.08 -19.51
CA PHE A 14 -9.51 0.67 -18.26
C PHE A 14 -10.28 1.96 -18.52
N GLY A 15 -11.40 2.14 -17.84
CA GLY A 15 -12.11 3.41 -17.75
C GLY A 15 -11.50 4.25 -16.63
N ALA A 16 -10.92 5.40 -16.97
CA ALA A 16 -10.35 6.31 -16.00
C ALA A 16 -11.46 7.16 -15.36
N VAL A 17 -11.50 7.20 -14.04
CA VAL A 17 -12.16 8.26 -13.27
C VAL A 17 -11.20 9.45 -13.27
N PRO A 18 -11.63 10.69 -13.50
CA PRO A 18 -10.73 11.83 -13.56
C PRO A 18 -10.17 12.14 -12.16
N VAL A 19 -8.91 11.77 -11.97
CA VAL A 19 -8.08 12.26 -10.86
C VAL A 19 -7.41 13.52 -11.38
N THR A 20 -7.56 14.63 -10.68
CA THR A 20 -6.84 15.87 -10.97
C THR A 20 -5.40 15.75 -10.45
N GLY A 21 -4.61 15.02 -11.18
CA GLY A 21 -3.17 14.82 -11.04
C GLY A 21 -2.73 14.11 -12.29
N THR A 22 -1.71 14.59 -12.97
CA THR A 22 -1.25 14.09 -14.26
C THR A 22 -0.57 12.74 -14.13
N GLU A 23 -1.35 11.67 -13.97
CA GLU A 23 -0.88 10.32 -14.22
C GLU A 23 -1.19 9.97 -15.68
N SER A 24 -0.16 9.59 -16.45
CA SER A 24 -0.35 9.13 -17.83
C SER A 24 -1.03 7.76 -17.80
N PRO A 25 -2.21 7.59 -18.44
CA PRO A 25 -2.85 6.29 -18.50
C PRO A 25 -2.07 5.38 -19.43
N VAL A 26 -1.71 4.19 -18.98
CA VAL A 26 -1.27 3.10 -19.86
C VAL A 26 -2.46 2.69 -20.72
N SER A 27 -2.43 3.04 -22.00
CA SER A 27 -3.45 2.73 -22.98
C SER A 27 -3.30 1.28 -23.45
N GLY A 28 -4.17 0.39 -23.00
CA GLY A 28 -4.33 -0.96 -23.55
C GLY A 28 -5.77 -1.20 -23.95
N THR A 29 -6.02 -1.45 -25.24
CA THR A 29 -7.35 -1.92 -25.71
C THR A 29 -7.47 -3.41 -25.47
N GLY A 30 -8.41 -3.85 -24.68
CA GLY A 30 -8.55 -5.22 -24.31
C GLY A 30 -9.97 -5.74 -24.18
N THR A 31 -10.11 -7.03 -24.38
CA THR A 31 -11.34 -7.81 -24.28
C THR A 31 -11.92 -7.69 -22.88
N VAL A 32 -13.20 -7.35 -22.77
CA VAL A 32 -13.94 -7.41 -21.51
C VAL A 32 -13.96 -8.87 -21.06
N LEU A 33 -13.17 -9.20 -20.04
CA LEU A 33 -13.34 -10.45 -19.31
C LEU A 33 -14.59 -10.27 -18.45
N GLU A 34 -15.50 -11.25 -18.52
CA GLU A 34 -16.57 -11.34 -17.55
C GLU A 34 -15.95 -11.70 -16.19
N VAL A 35 -15.67 -10.68 -15.40
CA VAL A 35 -15.09 -10.80 -14.05
C VAL A 35 -16.20 -10.55 -13.07
N GLY A 36 -16.36 -11.45 -12.10
CA GLY A 36 -17.41 -11.35 -11.09
C GLY A 36 -16.91 -11.58 -9.65
N PRO A 37 -17.76 -11.34 -8.65
CA PRO A 37 -17.41 -11.55 -7.25
C PRO A 37 -16.88 -12.95 -6.99
N GLY A 38 -15.72 -13.02 -6.33
CA GLY A 38 -15.01 -14.27 -6.02
C GLY A 38 -13.89 -14.62 -7.00
N ASP A 39 -13.83 -14.01 -8.19
CA ASP A 39 -12.72 -14.19 -9.12
C ASP A 39 -11.43 -13.58 -8.56
N ARG A 40 -10.30 -14.11 -8.98
CA ARG A 40 -8.99 -13.62 -8.56
C ARG A 40 -8.32 -12.84 -9.69
N LEU A 41 -8.00 -11.59 -9.41
CA LEU A 41 -7.19 -10.74 -10.28
C LEU A 41 -5.77 -10.64 -9.74
N VAL A 42 -4.77 -10.51 -10.62
CA VAL A 42 -3.35 -10.50 -10.25
C VAL A 42 -2.64 -9.36 -10.99
N ASN A 43 -1.79 -8.64 -10.27
CA ASN A 43 -0.82 -7.71 -10.82
C ASN A 43 0.54 -7.95 -10.13
N GLY A 44 1.48 -8.62 -10.82
CA GLY A 44 2.78 -8.96 -10.25
C GLY A 44 2.68 -9.73 -8.93
N ALA A 45 3.16 -9.09 -7.86
CA ALA A 45 3.23 -9.69 -6.50
C ALA A 45 1.95 -9.54 -5.67
N ILE A 46 0.96 -8.77 -6.17
CA ILE A 46 -0.33 -8.58 -5.49
C ILE A 46 -1.45 -9.30 -6.22
N ALA A 47 -2.38 -9.85 -5.47
CA ALA A 47 -3.64 -10.34 -6.01
C ALA A 47 -4.82 -9.93 -5.14
N VAL A 48 -5.95 -9.69 -5.78
CA VAL A 48 -7.21 -9.31 -5.12
C VAL A 48 -8.29 -10.28 -5.55
N VAL A 49 -9.08 -10.76 -4.60
CA VAL A 49 -10.34 -11.45 -4.89
C VAL A 49 -11.42 -10.38 -5.08
N VAL A 50 -12.10 -10.41 -6.21
CA VAL A 50 -13.18 -9.46 -6.54
C VAL A 50 -14.20 -9.43 -5.41
N PRO A 51 -14.45 -8.26 -4.82
CA PRO A 51 -15.35 -8.13 -3.67
C PRO A 51 -16.82 -8.28 -4.07
N PRO A 52 -17.73 -8.50 -3.11
CA PRO A 52 -19.16 -8.50 -3.36
C PRO A 52 -19.68 -7.12 -3.78
N PRO A 53 -20.89 -7.04 -4.42
CA PRO A 53 -21.45 -5.77 -4.87
C PRO A 53 -21.52 -4.68 -3.78
N GLY A 54 -21.12 -3.46 -4.15
CA GLY A 54 -21.07 -2.29 -3.28
C GLY A 54 -19.81 -2.21 -2.38
N TYR A 55 -18.81 -3.07 -2.60
CA TYR A 55 -17.54 -3.07 -1.89
C TYR A 55 -16.35 -2.86 -2.82
N GLY A 56 -15.29 -2.29 -2.27
CA GLY A 56 -13.99 -2.19 -2.91
C GLY A 56 -12.89 -2.82 -2.06
N VAL A 57 -11.85 -3.29 -2.73
CA VAL A 57 -10.59 -3.75 -2.14
C VAL A 57 -9.45 -3.10 -2.88
N TRP A 58 -8.56 -2.45 -2.16
CA TRP A 58 -7.31 -1.93 -2.68
C TRP A 58 -6.16 -2.68 -2.01
N GLY A 59 -5.17 -3.07 -2.79
CA GLY A 59 -4.00 -3.79 -2.29
C GLY A 59 -2.73 -3.33 -2.94
N GLU A 60 -1.65 -3.35 -2.17
CA GLU A 60 -0.29 -3.08 -2.61
C GLU A 60 0.67 -4.13 -2.08
N ALA A 61 1.68 -4.45 -2.88
CA ALA A 61 2.86 -5.20 -2.48
C ALA A 61 4.11 -4.37 -2.73
N ILE A 62 4.91 -4.12 -1.68
CA ILE A 62 6.25 -3.56 -1.80
C ILE A 62 7.24 -4.71 -1.97
N LEU A 63 8.14 -4.58 -2.96
CA LEU A 63 9.18 -5.56 -3.26
C LEU A 63 10.52 -5.18 -2.58
N ASP A 64 11.41 -6.16 -2.42
CA ASP A 64 12.72 -5.98 -1.81
C ASP A 64 13.75 -5.24 -2.70
N ASP A 65 13.40 -5.00 -3.97
CA ASP A 65 14.12 -4.10 -4.85
C ASP A 65 13.54 -2.67 -4.85
N GLY A 66 12.59 -2.41 -3.96
CA GLY A 66 11.91 -1.14 -3.77
C GLY A 66 10.72 -0.90 -4.70
N ARG A 67 10.50 -1.73 -5.74
CA ARG A 67 9.33 -1.59 -6.61
C ARG A 67 8.04 -1.95 -5.90
N THR A 68 6.92 -1.48 -6.44
CA THR A 68 5.58 -1.81 -5.94
C THR A 68 4.70 -2.38 -7.04
N ALA A 69 3.67 -3.10 -6.62
CA ALA A 69 2.57 -3.55 -7.46
C ALA A 69 1.24 -3.24 -6.76
N VAL A 70 0.37 -2.52 -7.44
CA VAL A 70 -0.92 -2.06 -6.91
C VAL A 70 -2.07 -2.68 -7.70
N LEU A 71 -3.13 -3.05 -7.02
CA LEU A 71 -4.36 -3.56 -7.63
C LEU A 71 -5.58 -3.11 -6.82
N GLY A 72 -6.39 -2.23 -7.41
CA GLY A 72 -7.68 -1.81 -6.88
C GLY A 72 -8.82 -2.49 -7.63
N VAL A 73 -9.81 -2.99 -6.91
CA VAL A 73 -11.01 -3.62 -7.48
C VAL A 73 -12.23 -3.14 -6.74
N GLU A 74 -13.18 -2.58 -7.47
CA GLU A 74 -14.46 -2.15 -6.92
C GLU A 74 -15.60 -2.83 -7.68
N THR A 75 -16.57 -3.36 -6.94
CA THR A 75 -17.79 -3.94 -7.51
C THR A 75 -18.96 -3.02 -7.23
N GLY A 76 -19.52 -2.42 -8.27
CA GLY A 76 -20.70 -1.59 -8.20
C GLY A 76 -21.91 -2.31 -7.60
N ALA A 77 -22.90 -1.56 -7.14
CA ALA A 77 -24.14 -2.14 -6.63
C ALA A 77 -24.91 -2.94 -7.70
N ASP A 78 -24.70 -2.61 -8.97
CA ASP A 78 -25.24 -3.29 -10.16
C ASP A 78 -24.44 -4.53 -10.59
N GLY A 79 -23.35 -4.83 -9.88
CA GLY A 79 -22.45 -5.95 -10.17
C GLY A 79 -21.33 -5.62 -11.18
N SER A 80 -21.27 -4.37 -11.70
CA SER A 80 -20.17 -3.94 -12.56
C SER A 80 -18.84 -3.96 -11.80
N VAL A 81 -17.75 -4.41 -12.44
CA VAL A 81 -16.43 -4.48 -11.81
C VAL A 81 -15.50 -3.46 -12.44
N THR A 82 -14.95 -2.57 -11.62
CA THR A 82 -13.92 -1.61 -12.01
C THR A 82 -12.57 -2.07 -11.43
N VAL A 83 -11.54 -2.07 -12.28
CA VAL A 83 -10.19 -2.48 -11.91
C VAL A 83 -9.23 -1.35 -12.18
N SER A 84 -8.36 -1.05 -11.23
CA SER A 84 -7.22 -0.15 -11.38
C SER A 84 -5.94 -0.90 -11.01
N SER A 85 -4.88 -0.73 -11.79
CA SER A 85 -3.59 -1.35 -11.52
C SER A 85 -2.46 -0.39 -11.84
N TRP A 86 -1.37 -0.52 -11.09
CA TRP A 86 -0.16 0.24 -11.32
C TRP A 86 1.06 -0.58 -10.86
N GLY A 87 2.24 -0.33 -11.48
CA GLY A 87 3.44 -1.12 -11.23
C GLY A 87 3.32 -2.56 -11.74
N GLY A 88 4.31 -3.37 -11.48
CA GLY A 88 4.42 -4.74 -11.96
C GLY A 88 5.72 -4.99 -12.73
N ALA A 89 5.81 -6.05 -13.50
CA ALA A 89 7.08 -6.58 -14.02
C ALA A 89 7.75 -5.77 -15.16
N ASP A 90 7.12 -4.77 -15.76
CA ASP A 90 7.51 -4.26 -17.08
C ASP A 90 8.09 -2.83 -17.13
N GLU A 91 8.31 -2.15 -16.02
CA GLU A 91 8.98 -0.84 -16.06
C GLU A 91 10.49 -0.95 -15.80
N VAL A 92 11.23 -1.35 -16.81
CA VAL A 92 12.69 -1.21 -16.85
C VAL A 92 13.05 -0.05 -17.77
N GLY A 93 13.00 1.16 -17.23
CA GLY A 93 13.50 2.37 -17.88
C GLY A 93 14.70 2.91 -17.13
N LEU A 94 15.92 2.52 -17.53
CA LEU A 94 17.15 3.21 -17.12
C LEU A 94 17.24 4.54 -17.88
N MET A 95 16.55 5.56 -17.42
CA MET A 95 16.88 6.94 -17.74
C MET A 95 17.60 7.56 -16.54
N ALA A 96 18.61 8.42 -16.81
CA ALA A 96 19.14 9.29 -15.76
C ALA A 96 17.98 10.13 -15.23
N LEU A 97 17.56 9.83 -14.00
CA LEU A 97 16.41 10.47 -13.38
C LEU A 97 16.75 11.93 -13.03
N PRO A 98 15.85 12.88 -13.27
CA PRO A 98 15.98 14.18 -12.64
C PRO A 98 16.10 13.97 -11.12
N THR A 99 16.94 14.78 -10.47
CA THR A 99 17.04 14.74 -9.01
C THR A 99 15.71 15.20 -8.44
N ALA A 100 15.00 14.32 -7.73
CA ALA A 100 13.76 14.69 -7.06
C ALA A 100 14.03 15.87 -6.10
N PRO A 101 13.12 16.84 -5.97
CA PRO A 101 13.26 17.94 -5.03
C PRO A 101 13.37 17.40 -3.58
N PRO A 102 13.97 18.17 -2.66
CA PRO A 102 13.92 17.84 -1.23
C PRO A 102 12.46 17.62 -0.78
N ASP A 103 12.24 16.68 0.10
CA ASP A 103 10.91 16.28 0.59
C ASP A 103 10.08 17.46 1.17
N CYS A 104 10.75 18.48 1.68
CA CYS A 104 10.10 19.69 2.22
C CYS A 104 9.76 20.75 1.16
N ASP A 105 10.34 20.65 -0.03
CA ASP A 105 10.09 21.56 -1.17
C ASP A 105 9.13 20.93 -2.20
N ASP A 106 8.73 19.68 -1.97
CA ASP A 106 7.90 18.91 -2.86
C ASP A 106 6.45 18.83 -2.34
N ASP A 107 5.51 19.45 -3.05
CA ASP A 107 4.09 19.45 -2.71
C ASP A 107 3.24 18.48 -3.55
N ALA A 108 3.90 17.65 -4.37
CA ALA A 108 3.21 16.61 -5.13
C ALA A 108 2.54 15.60 -4.20
N HIS A 109 1.32 15.25 -4.52
CA HIS A 109 0.58 14.25 -3.75
C HIS A 109 -0.56 13.63 -4.57
N SER A 110 -0.97 12.46 -4.14
CA SER A 110 -2.10 11.73 -4.70
C SER A 110 -2.95 11.15 -3.57
N THR A 111 -4.23 10.93 -3.84
CA THR A 111 -5.18 10.35 -2.87
C THR A 111 -5.94 9.19 -3.48
N LEU A 112 -6.31 8.23 -2.63
CA LEU A 112 -7.16 7.11 -2.98
C LEU A 112 -8.64 7.47 -2.79
N ALA A 113 -9.54 6.67 -3.36
CA ALA A 113 -10.97 6.93 -3.37
C ALA A 113 -11.70 6.61 -2.05
N PHE A 114 -10.99 6.58 -0.93
CA PHE A 114 -11.58 6.28 0.39
C PHE A 114 -10.87 7.02 1.54
N THR A 115 -11.63 7.24 2.60
CA THR A 115 -11.17 7.82 3.88
C THR A 115 -11.74 7.04 5.06
N TRP A 116 -11.26 7.32 6.27
CA TRP A 116 -11.88 6.82 7.51
C TRP A 116 -12.85 7.85 8.06
N ASP A 117 -14.14 7.55 8.04
CA ASP A 117 -15.18 8.39 8.65
C ASP A 117 -15.16 8.31 10.19
N THR A 118 -14.41 7.39 10.74
CA THR A 118 -14.31 7.13 12.18
C THR A 118 -12.87 6.82 12.58
N THR A 119 -12.60 6.82 13.90
CA THR A 119 -11.29 6.42 14.42
C THR A 119 -10.88 5.04 13.90
N PHE A 120 -9.71 4.96 13.25
CA PHE A 120 -9.08 3.72 12.82
C PHE A 120 -8.69 2.85 14.01
N LYS A 121 -9.37 1.73 14.21
CA LYS A 121 -9.12 0.78 15.31
C LYS A 121 -8.29 -0.37 14.82
N TRP A 122 -7.11 -0.59 15.40
CA TRP A 122 -6.18 -1.60 14.91
C TRP A 122 -5.54 -2.45 16.01
N TYR A 123 -5.01 -3.60 15.62
CA TYR A 123 -4.39 -4.60 16.47
C TYR A 123 -3.04 -5.02 15.92
N PHE A 124 -2.16 -5.52 16.81
CA PHE A 124 -0.91 -6.17 16.42
C PHE A 124 -0.97 -7.67 16.72
N ASN A 125 -0.75 -8.52 15.71
CA ASN A 125 -0.53 -9.94 15.92
C ASN A 125 0.96 -10.24 16.03
N ALA A 126 1.48 -10.29 17.26
CA ALA A 126 2.90 -10.48 17.56
C ALA A 126 3.39 -11.93 17.44
N ARG A 127 2.56 -12.88 16.95
CA ARG A 127 2.90 -14.32 16.95
C ARG A 127 4.12 -14.63 16.07
N ASN A 128 4.19 -14.04 14.89
CA ASN A 128 5.23 -14.31 13.90
C ASN A 128 6.26 -13.18 13.78
N THR A 129 6.41 -12.36 14.82
CA THR A 129 7.51 -11.39 14.89
C THR A 129 8.84 -12.14 14.68
N PRO A 130 9.73 -11.68 13.76
CA PRO A 130 11.00 -12.33 13.51
C PRO A 130 11.81 -12.56 14.80
N SER A 131 12.53 -13.68 14.85
CA SER A 131 13.42 -13.99 15.97
C SER A 131 14.49 -12.91 16.11
N GLY A 132 14.83 -12.55 17.33
CA GLY A 132 15.79 -11.45 17.61
C GLY A 132 15.16 -10.06 17.74
N LEU A 133 13.91 -9.86 17.33
CA LEU A 133 13.21 -8.61 17.55
C LEU A 133 12.37 -8.63 18.84
N ASN A 134 12.51 -7.58 19.65
CA ASN A 134 11.67 -7.41 20.83
C ASN A 134 10.23 -7.00 20.41
N LYS A 135 9.26 -7.83 20.74
CA LYS A 135 7.84 -7.61 20.34
C LYS A 135 7.25 -6.29 20.83
N LYS A 136 7.68 -5.77 21.99
CA LYS A 136 7.22 -4.47 22.51
C LYS A 136 7.86 -3.33 21.72
N ALA A 137 9.11 -3.46 21.32
CA ALA A 137 9.79 -2.47 20.48
C ALA A 137 9.20 -2.44 19.07
N VAL A 138 8.89 -3.60 18.47
CA VAL A 138 8.17 -3.69 17.18
C VAL A 138 6.79 -3.04 17.28
N GLU A 139 6.04 -3.33 18.33
CA GLU A 139 4.74 -2.67 18.59
C GLU A 139 4.89 -1.15 18.67
N GLY A 140 5.97 -0.66 19.31
CA GLY A 140 6.31 0.76 19.36
C GLY A 140 6.51 1.36 17.97
N ALA A 141 7.33 0.73 17.13
CA ALA A 141 7.58 1.18 15.75
C ALA A 141 6.29 1.22 14.90
N LEU A 142 5.44 0.20 15.01
CA LEU A 142 4.15 0.18 14.32
C LEU A 142 3.18 1.27 14.81
N ARG A 143 3.20 1.60 16.10
CA ARG A 143 2.43 2.72 16.66
C ARG A 143 2.95 4.07 16.17
N ASN A 144 4.27 4.20 16.08
CA ASN A 144 4.88 5.41 15.53
C ASN A 144 4.47 5.59 14.06
N ALA A 145 4.55 4.54 13.24
CA ALA A 145 4.14 4.59 11.85
C ALA A 145 2.70 5.10 11.64
N ILE A 146 1.77 4.66 12.48
CA ILE A 146 0.40 5.17 12.44
C ILE A 146 0.34 6.62 12.93
N ARG A 147 1.09 6.96 13.98
CA ARG A 147 1.16 8.32 14.49
C ARG A 147 1.76 9.30 13.47
N ASN A 148 2.76 8.86 12.70
CA ASN A 148 3.36 9.66 11.65
C ASN A 148 2.28 10.14 10.66
N ASN A 149 1.33 9.28 10.31
CA ASN A 149 0.21 9.64 9.43
C ASN A 149 -0.88 10.45 10.16
N THR A 150 -1.35 10.01 11.36
CA THR A 150 -2.48 10.66 12.04
C THR A 150 -2.14 11.99 12.68
N HIS A 151 -0.87 12.29 12.88
CA HIS A 151 -0.38 13.58 13.38
C HIS A 151 0.52 14.28 12.37
N SER A 152 0.47 13.87 11.11
CA SER A 152 1.27 14.43 10.01
C SER A 152 2.71 14.75 10.42
N LEU A 153 3.38 13.81 11.15
CA LEU A 153 4.73 14.04 11.65
C LEU A 153 5.71 14.17 10.48
N ASN A 154 6.36 15.32 10.39
CA ASN A 154 7.23 15.69 9.29
C ASN A 154 8.46 16.42 9.80
N ALA A 155 9.51 16.47 8.97
CA ALA A 155 10.73 17.24 9.23
C ALA A 155 10.70 18.66 8.61
N CYS A 156 9.56 19.07 8.03
CA CYS A 156 9.39 20.29 7.27
C CYS A 156 8.75 21.44 8.07
N ASP A 157 8.70 21.33 9.39
CA ASP A 157 8.10 22.31 10.31
C ASP A 157 6.63 22.65 9.99
N LEU A 158 5.92 21.73 9.32
CA LEU A 158 4.50 21.88 9.05
C LEU A 158 3.68 21.50 10.29
N ALA A 159 2.77 22.39 10.69
CA ALA A 159 1.88 22.15 11.83
C ALA A 159 0.94 20.99 11.57
N ASP A 160 0.63 20.20 12.59
CA ASP A 160 -0.41 19.17 12.52
C ASP A 160 -1.80 19.81 12.41
N GLN A 161 -2.46 19.58 11.27
CA GLN A 161 -3.83 20.03 10.97
C GLN A 161 -4.72 18.88 10.52
N VAL A 162 -4.22 17.63 10.65
CA VAL A 162 -4.92 16.42 10.22
C VAL A 162 -5.87 15.96 11.34
N THR A 163 -7.13 15.69 10.98
CA THR A 163 -8.13 15.21 11.93
C THR A 163 -8.29 13.69 11.95
N ALA A 164 -7.51 12.97 11.13
CA ALA A 164 -7.46 11.51 11.15
C ALA A 164 -7.10 11.00 12.56
N SER A 165 -7.76 9.97 13.01
CA SER A 165 -7.51 9.43 14.34
C SER A 165 -7.35 7.91 14.33
N ALA A 166 -6.49 7.40 15.21
CA ALA A 166 -6.25 5.97 15.36
C ALA A 166 -6.28 5.54 16.83
N SER A 167 -6.73 4.32 17.05
CA SER A 167 -6.78 3.69 18.37
C SER A 167 -6.15 2.30 18.33
N TYR A 168 -5.02 2.13 18.99
CA TYR A 168 -4.45 0.82 19.22
C TYR A 168 -5.26 0.02 20.24
N ARG A 169 -5.75 -1.14 19.85
CA ARG A 169 -6.64 -1.98 20.64
C ARG A 169 -5.92 -3.15 21.32
N GLY A 170 -4.58 -3.16 21.24
CA GLY A 170 -3.77 -4.19 21.86
C GLY A 170 -3.39 -5.33 20.92
N ARG A 171 -2.86 -6.41 21.50
CA ARG A 171 -2.44 -7.60 20.75
C ARG A 171 -3.61 -8.52 20.50
N LEU A 172 -3.74 -9.00 19.26
CA LEU A 172 -4.82 -9.91 18.87
C LEU A 172 -4.24 -11.10 18.08
N ARG A 173 -4.57 -12.33 18.45
CA ARG A 173 -4.21 -13.55 17.73
C ARG A 173 -5.26 -13.85 16.64
N ARG A 174 -5.34 -13.00 15.63
CA ARG A 174 -6.23 -13.17 14.49
C ARG A 174 -5.43 -13.30 13.20
N LYS A 175 -5.93 -14.09 12.25
CA LYS A 175 -5.35 -14.16 10.91
C LYS A 175 -5.74 -12.90 10.14
N LEU A 176 -4.81 -12.40 9.32
CA LEU A 176 -5.08 -11.32 8.39
C LEU A 176 -5.94 -11.82 7.23
N GLN A 177 -6.64 -10.90 6.60
CA GLN A 177 -7.33 -11.17 5.33
C GLN A 177 -6.39 -11.07 4.11
N ILE A 178 -5.07 -11.08 4.38
CA ILE A 178 -3.99 -11.25 3.39
C ILE A 178 -3.48 -12.68 3.50
N THR A 179 -3.39 -13.41 2.40
CA THR A 179 -2.88 -14.79 2.39
C THR A 179 -1.33 -14.83 2.33
N PRO A 180 -0.68 -15.98 2.59
CA PRO A 180 0.78 -16.09 2.48
C PRO A 180 1.34 -15.91 1.06
N ASP A 181 0.52 -16.06 0.05
CA ASP A 181 0.84 -15.84 -1.37
C ASP A 181 0.44 -14.43 -1.87
N GLY A 182 0.19 -13.50 -0.95
CA GLY A 182 -0.01 -12.09 -1.27
C GLY A 182 -1.41 -11.73 -1.77
N VAL A 183 -2.43 -12.54 -1.48
CA VAL A 183 -3.80 -12.26 -1.94
C VAL A 183 -4.59 -11.48 -0.89
N CYS A 184 -5.12 -10.32 -1.26
CA CYS A 184 -6.21 -9.66 -0.53
C CYS A 184 -7.50 -10.44 -0.74
N LYS A 185 -8.15 -10.92 0.31
CA LYS A 185 -9.46 -11.57 0.20
C LYS A 185 -10.54 -10.57 -0.21
N GLY A 186 -11.57 -11.04 -0.89
CA GLY A 186 -12.65 -10.17 -1.41
C GLY A 186 -13.53 -9.51 -0.35
N SER A 187 -13.46 -9.99 0.91
CA SER A 187 -14.15 -9.33 2.03
C SER A 187 -13.25 -9.26 3.25
N GLY A 188 -13.31 -8.13 3.96
CA GLY A 188 -12.71 -7.95 5.27
C GLY A 188 -13.50 -8.70 6.35
N ASP A 189 -12.95 -8.73 7.56
CA ASP A 189 -13.58 -9.32 8.75
C ASP A 189 -13.90 -8.29 9.85
N GLY A 190 -13.77 -7.00 9.51
CA GLY A 190 -14.00 -5.86 10.40
C GLY A 190 -12.89 -5.65 11.44
N ARG A 191 -11.71 -6.22 11.23
CA ARG A 191 -10.60 -6.16 12.18
C ARG A 191 -9.29 -5.79 11.48
N SER A 192 -8.87 -4.57 11.61
CA SER A 192 -7.58 -4.14 11.07
C SER A 192 -6.41 -4.70 11.88
N VAL A 193 -5.58 -5.52 11.26
CA VAL A 193 -4.48 -6.21 11.93
C VAL A 193 -3.16 -5.96 11.21
N THR A 194 -2.11 -5.62 11.97
CA THR A 194 -0.73 -5.68 11.48
C THR A 194 -0.07 -6.96 11.99
N ALA A 195 0.64 -7.67 11.12
CA ALA A 195 1.38 -8.85 11.54
C ALA A 195 2.59 -9.13 10.65
N PHE A 196 3.57 -9.83 11.20
CA PHE A 196 4.55 -10.54 10.38
C PHE A 196 3.98 -11.87 9.90
N GLY A 197 4.30 -12.21 8.66
CA GLY A 197 3.86 -13.46 8.07
C GLY A 197 4.74 -13.87 6.91
N ARG A 198 4.48 -15.06 6.35
CA ARG A 198 5.11 -15.47 5.10
C ARG A 198 4.49 -14.65 3.96
N LEU A 199 5.30 -14.17 3.05
CA LEU A 199 4.97 -13.58 1.76
C LEU A 199 5.90 -14.19 0.69
N PRO A 200 5.67 -13.94 -0.60
CA PRO A 200 6.67 -14.22 -1.64
C PRO A 200 8.03 -13.63 -1.27
N SER A 201 9.12 -14.28 -1.66
CA SER A 201 10.48 -13.95 -1.19
C SER A 201 10.91 -12.53 -1.52
N THR A 202 10.43 -11.99 -2.63
CA THR A 202 10.73 -10.62 -3.11
C THR A 202 9.86 -9.53 -2.45
N SER A 203 8.85 -9.88 -1.66
CA SER A 203 7.98 -8.88 -1.01
C SER A 203 8.53 -8.45 0.35
N LEU A 204 8.50 -7.16 0.65
CA LEU A 204 8.73 -6.59 1.98
C LEU A 204 7.45 -6.57 2.80
N GLY A 205 6.40 -6.03 2.22
CA GLY A 205 5.11 -5.86 2.87
C GLY A 205 3.96 -5.92 1.86
N ILE A 206 2.76 -6.09 2.39
CA ILE A 206 1.50 -5.98 1.65
C ILE A 206 0.49 -5.30 2.55
N ALA A 207 -0.12 -4.24 2.05
CA ALA A 207 -1.33 -3.63 2.61
C ALA A 207 -2.56 -4.05 1.79
N CYS A 208 -3.66 -4.32 2.45
CA CYS A 208 -4.98 -4.47 1.84
C CYS A 208 -5.99 -3.63 2.61
N ILE A 209 -6.73 -2.80 1.90
CA ILE A 209 -7.76 -1.93 2.46
C ILE A 209 -9.11 -2.31 1.86
N TRP A 210 -10.10 -2.54 2.71
CA TRP A 210 -11.49 -2.77 2.33
C TRP A 210 -12.30 -1.51 2.60
N TYR A 211 -13.09 -1.12 1.64
CA TYR A 211 -13.92 0.09 1.74
C TYR A 211 -15.30 -0.14 1.12
N ARG A 212 -16.23 0.73 1.47
CA ARG A 212 -17.59 0.73 0.94
C ARG A 212 -18.06 2.17 0.78
N LYS A 213 -18.48 2.55 -0.43
CA LYS A 213 -18.95 3.91 -0.75
C LYS A 213 -17.97 5.00 -0.26
N GLY A 214 -16.67 4.80 -0.52
CA GLY A 214 -15.64 5.75 -0.11
C GLY A 214 -15.23 5.73 1.37
N ALA A 215 -15.90 4.93 2.22
CA ALA A 215 -15.54 4.78 3.63
C ALA A 215 -14.71 3.51 3.84
N ALA A 216 -13.47 3.65 4.33
CA ALA A 216 -12.62 2.53 4.70
C ALA A 216 -13.22 1.80 5.93
N THR A 217 -13.23 0.47 5.88
CA THR A 217 -13.83 -0.38 6.90
C THR A 217 -12.83 -1.28 7.59
N GLU A 218 -11.74 -1.61 6.91
CA GLU A 218 -10.68 -2.48 7.42
C GLU A 218 -9.38 -2.19 6.67
N SER A 219 -8.23 -2.32 7.35
CA SER A 219 -6.91 -2.29 6.73
C SER A 219 -5.99 -3.28 7.42
N ASP A 220 -5.60 -4.32 6.71
CA ASP A 220 -4.59 -5.27 7.15
C ASP A 220 -3.23 -4.95 6.53
N VAL A 221 -2.15 -5.13 7.31
CA VAL A 221 -0.78 -5.05 6.80
C VAL A 221 -0.02 -6.30 7.21
N ARG A 222 0.57 -6.98 6.23
CA ARG A 222 1.46 -8.11 6.44
C ARG A 222 2.89 -7.73 6.05
N LEU A 223 3.81 -7.75 7.02
CA LEU A 223 5.23 -7.61 6.79
C LEU A 223 5.87 -9.00 6.60
N ASN A 224 6.77 -9.14 5.64
CA ASN A 224 7.39 -10.43 5.34
C ASN A 224 8.40 -10.81 6.44
N LYS A 225 8.10 -11.87 7.17
CA LYS A 225 8.98 -12.36 8.25
C LYS A 225 10.33 -12.93 7.78
N ALA A 226 10.48 -13.15 6.45
CA ALA A 226 11.72 -13.68 5.88
C ALA A 226 12.76 -12.58 5.61
N GLN A 227 12.34 -11.32 5.57
CA GLN A 227 13.23 -10.17 5.38
C GLN A 227 13.97 -9.81 6.68
N SER A 228 15.10 -9.12 6.53
CA SER A 228 15.89 -8.61 7.64
C SER A 228 15.34 -7.29 8.15
N TRP A 229 14.84 -7.25 9.37
CA TRP A 229 14.18 -6.08 9.95
C TRP A 229 14.96 -5.47 11.10
N THR A 230 14.78 -4.17 11.29
CA THR A 230 15.23 -3.46 12.48
C THR A 230 14.15 -2.51 13.01
N VAL A 231 14.09 -2.37 14.33
CA VAL A 231 13.23 -1.37 15.00
C VAL A 231 13.91 0.01 15.02
N LYS A 232 15.23 0.00 15.16
CA LYS A 232 16.07 1.20 15.14
C LYS A 232 17.24 0.90 14.21
N VAL A 233 17.44 1.75 13.22
CA VAL A 233 18.57 1.61 12.29
C VAL A 233 19.86 1.73 13.11
N PRO A 234 20.69 0.68 13.20
CA PRO A 234 21.94 0.72 13.93
C PRO A 234 23.02 1.49 13.15
N ASP A 235 24.10 1.82 13.82
CA ASP A 235 25.29 2.38 13.18
C ASP A 235 26.51 1.55 13.64
N PRO A 236 27.21 0.81 12.74
CA PRO A 236 26.87 0.62 11.32
C PRO A 236 25.64 -0.27 11.10
N CYS A 237 24.94 -0.01 10.00
CA CYS A 237 23.80 -0.82 9.56
C CYS A 237 24.18 -1.62 8.31
N ILE A 238 23.73 -2.88 8.24
CA ILE A 238 23.93 -3.75 7.08
C ILE A 238 22.60 -4.44 6.78
N ASP A 239 22.05 -4.17 5.61
CA ASP A 239 20.94 -4.89 4.97
C ASP A 239 19.74 -5.17 5.91
N ARG A 240 19.22 -4.11 6.55
CA ARG A 240 18.05 -4.20 7.44
C ARG A 240 17.02 -3.13 7.10
N TRP A 241 15.80 -3.57 6.91
CA TRP A 241 14.66 -2.69 6.65
C TRP A 241 14.13 -2.07 7.94
N SER A 242 13.88 -0.76 7.92
CA SER A 242 13.23 -0.07 9.04
C SER A 242 11.75 -0.46 9.11
N ILE A 243 11.31 -1.06 10.22
CA ILE A 243 9.89 -1.40 10.44
C ILE A 243 9.04 -0.13 10.42
N GLU A 244 9.51 0.96 11.03
CA GLU A 244 8.78 2.21 11.11
C GLU A 244 8.63 2.86 9.73
N ALA A 245 9.70 2.92 8.91
CA ALA A 245 9.66 3.50 7.59
C ALA A 245 8.67 2.75 6.67
N VAL A 246 8.89 1.44 6.47
CA VAL A 246 8.00 0.62 5.64
C VAL A 246 6.55 0.68 6.15
N ALA A 247 6.33 0.61 7.47
CA ALA A 247 4.99 0.68 8.02
C ALA A 247 4.37 2.08 7.90
N THR A 248 5.14 3.19 7.87
CA THR A 248 4.62 4.55 7.65
C THR A 248 4.06 4.68 6.24
N HIS A 249 4.78 4.19 5.23
CA HIS A 249 4.32 4.13 3.85
C HIS A 249 3.01 3.33 3.73
N GLU A 250 3.00 2.06 4.17
CA GLU A 250 1.82 1.20 4.13
C GLU A 250 0.61 1.80 4.88
N ARG A 251 0.87 2.57 5.92
CA ARG A 251 -0.16 3.27 6.67
C ARG A 251 -0.61 4.57 6.02
N GLY A 252 0.23 5.18 5.16
CA GLY A 252 -0.19 6.23 4.25
C GLY A 252 -1.38 5.75 3.40
N HIS A 253 -1.26 4.59 2.77
CA HIS A 253 -2.38 3.97 2.02
C HIS A 253 -3.58 3.65 2.91
N THR A 254 -3.36 3.19 4.15
CA THR A 254 -4.46 3.00 5.11
C THR A 254 -5.27 4.28 5.30
N PHE A 255 -4.62 5.44 5.29
CA PHE A 255 -5.27 6.76 5.44
C PHE A 255 -5.61 7.43 4.11
N GLY A 256 -5.60 6.69 3.00
CA GLY A 256 -6.09 7.18 1.71
C GLY A 256 -5.06 7.92 0.88
N LEU A 257 -3.77 7.88 1.22
CA LEU A 257 -2.71 8.42 0.37
C LEU A 257 -2.45 7.48 -0.81
N GLY A 258 -2.34 8.04 -2.01
CA GLY A 258 -1.89 7.37 -3.22
C GLY A 258 -0.39 7.57 -3.44
N HIS A 259 0.17 6.89 -4.44
CA HIS A 259 1.54 7.11 -4.85
C HIS A 259 1.71 8.40 -5.65
N VAL A 260 2.90 8.96 -5.55
CA VAL A 260 3.41 10.01 -6.45
C VAL A 260 4.32 9.38 -7.52
N ASP A 261 4.70 10.14 -8.54
CA ASP A 261 5.66 9.68 -9.54
C ASP A 261 7.06 9.54 -8.94
N GLU A 262 7.62 8.34 -8.97
CA GLU A 262 8.95 8.03 -8.44
C GLU A 262 10.06 8.88 -9.04
N THR A 263 9.97 9.12 -10.37
CA THR A 263 11.01 9.81 -11.12
C THR A 263 11.15 11.28 -10.72
N LEU A 264 10.01 11.89 -10.40
CA LEU A 264 9.91 13.32 -10.11
C LEU A 264 9.87 13.61 -8.61
N HIS A 265 9.38 12.68 -7.79
CA HIS A 265 8.99 12.88 -6.40
C HIS A 265 9.50 11.77 -5.45
N GLY A 266 10.60 11.11 -5.81
CA GLY A 266 11.17 9.94 -5.11
C GLY A 266 11.63 10.19 -3.66
N ASN A 267 11.64 11.44 -3.19
CA ASN A 267 11.97 11.79 -1.80
C ASN A 267 10.77 11.83 -0.86
N LEU A 268 9.54 11.75 -1.40
CA LEU A 268 8.33 11.71 -0.57
C LEU A 268 8.11 10.31 0.02
N THR A 269 7.45 10.24 1.18
CA THR A 269 7.11 8.97 1.84
C THR A 269 6.21 8.10 0.98
N MET A 270 5.31 8.72 0.20
CA MET A 270 4.41 8.00 -0.71
C MET A 270 4.97 7.81 -2.12
N SER A 271 6.29 8.01 -2.31
CA SER A 271 6.97 7.48 -3.48
C SER A 271 6.83 5.95 -3.50
N PRO A 272 6.57 5.33 -4.66
CA PRO A 272 6.37 3.89 -4.75
C PRO A 272 7.61 3.06 -4.35
N ARG A 273 8.76 3.67 -4.28
CA ARG A 273 10.00 3.03 -3.87
C ARG A 273 10.36 3.37 -2.44
N ILE A 274 10.56 2.34 -1.61
CA ILE A 274 11.24 2.50 -0.32
C ILE A 274 12.75 2.69 -0.58
N ASN A 275 13.36 3.71 0.04
CA ASN A 275 14.74 4.13 -0.19
C ASN A 275 15.83 3.08 0.12
N GLY A 276 15.44 1.87 0.49
CA GLY A 276 16.34 0.74 0.67
C GLY A 276 16.64 0.39 2.14
N PRO A 277 17.41 -0.69 2.34
CA PRO A 277 17.80 -1.09 3.67
C PRO A 277 18.67 -0.01 4.35
N CYS A 278 18.62 0.03 5.66
CA CYS A 278 19.32 1.00 6.51
C CYS A 278 18.87 2.46 6.39
N GLN A 279 17.80 2.72 5.65
CA GLN A 279 17.17 4.02 5.55
C GLN A 279 15.97 4.13 6.49
N LYS A 280 15.58 5.35 6.81
CA LYS A 280 14.44 5.68 7.68
C LYS A 280 13.74 6.96 7.26
N SER A 281 14.03 7.49 6.08
CA SER A 281 13.46 8.72 5.54
C SER A 281 11.93 8.68 5.56
N GLU A 282 11.35 7.56 5.16
CA GLU A 282 9.90 7.37 5.11
C GLU A 282 9.23 7.25 6.51
N ALA A 283 10.00 7.29 7.58
CA ALA A 283 9.45 7.44 8.94
C ALA A 283 9.05 8.89 9.27
N SER A 284 9.28 9.84 8.34
CA SER A 284 8.88 11.24 8.43
C SER A 284 8.22 11.63 7.13
N LEU A 285 7.02 12.20 7.18
CA LEU A 285 6.29 12.60 5.98
C LEU A 285 6.97 13.79 5.30
N GLY A 286 7.00 13.78 3.98
CA GLY A 286 7.34 14.95 3.18
C GLY A 286 6.17 15.94 3.10
N ARG A 287 6.39 17.09 2.50
CA ARG A 287 5.39 18.17 2.39
C ARG A 287 4.16 17.71 1.61
N GLY A 288 4.34 17.04 0.47
CA GLY A 288 3.23 16.52 -0.34
C GLY A 288 2.37 15.52 0.43
N ASP A 289 2.99 14.60 1.17
CA ASP A 289 2.26 13.62 1.99
C ASP A 289 1.37 14.31 3.05
N VAL A 290 1.90 15.37 3.69
CA VAL A 290 1.15 16.17 4.68
C VAL A 290 -0.03 16.89 4.00
N LEU A 291 0.17 17.45 2.80
CA LEU A 291 -0.87 18.12 2.04
C LEU A 291 -1.98 17.14 1.62
N ALA A 292 -1.61 15.92 1.20
CA ALA A 292 -2.57 14.86 0.92
C ALA A 292 -3.45 14.54 2.15
N LEU A 293 -2.82 14.31 3.32
CA LEU A 293 -3.58 14.04 4.55
C LEU A 293 -4.53 15.18 4.92
N ARG A 294 -4.09 16.45 4.78
CA ARG A 294 -4.94 17.63 5.04
C ARG A 294 -6.10 17.77 4.05
N SER A 295 -5.96 17.25 2.85
CA SER A 295 -7.04 17.27 1.86
C SER A 295 -8.12 16.23 2.15
N LEU A 296 -7.77 15.17 2.89
CA LEU A 296 -8.67 14.06 3.22
C LEU A 296 -9.31 14.22 4.61
N TYR A 297 -8.63 14.89 5.53
CA TYR A 297 -9.00 14.98 6.95
C TYR A 297 -8.87 16.44 7.44
#